data_c0403d3ebfc435565b16f03528faad8d
#
_entry.id   c0403d3ebfc435565b16f03528faad8d
#
_cell.length_a   1.000
_cell.length_b   1.000
_cell.length_c   1.000
_cell.angle_alpha   90.00
_cell.angle_beta   90.00
_cell.angle_gamma   90.00
#
_symmetry.space_group_name_H-M   'P 1'
#
loop_
_entity.id
_entity.type
_entity.pdbx_description
1 polymer ?
#
loop_
_entity_poly.entity_id
_entity_poly.type
_entity_poly.pdbx_seq_one_letter_code
_entity_poly.pdbx_strand_id
1 'polypeptide(L)'
;VNQLATQLLNQQKVKQAGGTIHQYRQHQENLAQAELKQALLALERGQQPEQVLQAFSHRLTQKMSHVPSLLLRQAAQSDDPTLFEWLEENVHEILTQQRPIKKRS
;
A
#
# COMPACT_ATOMS: atom_id res chain seq x y z
N VAL A 1 11.70 -27.29 23.84
CA VAL A 1 12.94 -26.67 23.48
C VAL A 1 12.85 -25.96 22.15
N ASN A 2 12.34 -26.66 21.15
CA ASN A 2 12.23 -26.06 19.85
C ASN A 2 11.17 -24.98 19.78
N GLN A 3 10.20 -25.05 20.65
CA GLN A 3 9.14 -24.05 20.64
C GLN A 3 9.65 -22.66 21.02
N LEU A 4 10.56 -22.61 21.96
CA LEU A 4 11.11 -21.32 22.39
C LEU A 4 11.91 -20.69 21.26
N ALA A 5 12.73 -21.47 20.59
CA ALA A 5 13.54 -20.98 19.49
C ALA A 5 12.63 -20.50 18.34
N THR A 6 11.54 -21.24 18.07
CA THR A 6 10.60 -20.85 17.03
C THR A 6 9.90 -19.56 17.39
N GLN A 7 9.54 -19.36 18.65
CA GLN A 7 8.90 -18.15 19.08
C GLN A 7 9.82 -16.94 18.94
N LEU A 8 11.10 -17.13 19.28
CA LEU A 8 12.06 -16.03 19.14
C LEU A 8 12.24 -15.64 17.67
N LEU A 9 12.33 -16.65 16.80
CA LEU A 9 12.45 -16.38 15.37
C LEU A 9 11.22 -15.65 14.83
N ASN A 10 10.04 -16.07 15.28
CA ASN A 10 8.82 -15.43 14.84
C ASN A 10 8.73 -13.98 15.31
N GLN A 11 9.18 -13.72 16.53
CA GLN A 11 9.23 -12.37 17.05
C GLN A 11 10.17 -11.49 16.24
N GLN A 12 11.30 -12.03 15.82
CA GLN A 12 12.23 -11.29 14.99
C GLN A 12 11.64 -11.00 13.63
N LYS A 13 10.93 -11.96 13.06
CA LYS A 13 10.29 -11.76 11.75
C LYS A 13 9.22 -10.68 11.82
N VAL A 14 8.45 -10.68 12.90
CA VAL A 14 7.41 -9.66 13.08
C VAL A 14 8.05 -8.29 13.24
N LYS A 15 9.17 -8.21 13.95
CA LYS A 15 9.87 -6.96 14.11
C LYS A 15 10.39 -6.44 12.78
N GLN A 16 10.97 -7.31 11.97
CA GLN A 16 11.45 -6.93 10.65
C GLN A 16 10.31 -6.47 9.75
N ALA A 17 9.19 -7.17 9.82
CA ALA A 17 8.02 -6.80 9.04
C ALA A 17 7.51 -5.43 9.47
N GLY A 18 7.52 -5.14 10.78
CA GLY A 18 7.13 -3.84 11.29
C GLY A 18 8.00 -2.72 10.77
N GLY A 19 9.31 -2.97 10.67
CA GLY A 19 10.24 -2.00 10.11
C GLY A 19 9.97 -1.72 8.64
N THR A 20 9.69 -2.77 7.89
CA THR A 20 9.37 -2.63 6.48
C THR A 20 8.05 -1.89 6.29
N ILE A 21 7.06 -2.20 7.11
CA ILE A 21 5.77 -1.52 7.05
C ILE A 21 5.95 -0.03 7.36
N HIS A 22 6.77 0.29 8.35
CA HIS A 22 7.04 1.68 8.69
C HIS A 22 7.67 2.42 7.52
N GLN A 23 8.65 1.82 6.86
CA GLN A 23 9.30 2.40 5.70
C GLN A 23 8.30 2.61 4.56
N TYR A 24 7.43 1.65 4.37
CA TYR A 24 6.44 1.75 3.31
C TYR A 24 5.44 2.86 3.60
N ARG A 25 4.99 2.98 4.84
CA ARG A 25 4.08 4.05 5.22
C ARG A 25 4.72 5.42 5.04
N GLN A 26 6.01 5.52 5.39
CA GLN A 26 6.75 6.75 5.21
C GLN A 26 6.81 7.12 3.73
N HIS A 27 7.04 6.14 2.89
CA HIS A 27 7.05 6.34 1.45
C HIS A 27 5.69 6.85 0.95
N GLN A 28 4.61 6.24 1.44
CA GLN A 28 3.27 6.65 1.05
C GLN A 28 2.97 8.08 1.49
N GLU A 29 3.37 8.44 2.70
CA GLU A 29 3.18 9.79 3.19
C GLU A 29 3.95 10.80 2.35
N ASN A 30 5.17 10.45 1.96
CA ASN A 30 5.98 11.33 1.13
C ASN A 30 5.32 11.55 -0.23
N LEU A 31 4.75 10.50 -0.80
CA LEU A 31 4.03 10.62 -2.05
C LEU A 31 2.82 11.54 -1.91
N ALA A 32 2.07 11.35 -0.83
CA ALA A 32 0.87 12.16 -0.59
C ALA A 32 1.23 13.64 -0.41
N GLN A 33 2.29 13.90 0.35
CA GLN A 33 2.72 15.27 0.58
C GLN A 33 3.20 15.95 -0.71
N ALA A 34 3.90 15.22 -1.54
CA ALA A 34 4.37 15.76 -2.82
C ALA A 34 3.20 16.11 -3.72
N GLU A 35 2.19 15.25 -3.80
CA GLU A 35 1.03 15.51 -4.62
C GLU A 35 0.18 16.63 -4.06
N LEU A 36 0.08 16.70 -2.74
CA LEU A 36 -0.66 17.79 -2.11
C LEU A 36 -0.02 19.14 -2.44
N LYS A 37 1.31 19.18 -2.39
CA LYS A 37 2.03 20.41 -2.72
C LYS A 37 1.74 20.85 -4.14
N GLN A 38 1.73 19.90 -5.07
CA GLN A 38 1.42 20.21 -6.46
C GLN A 38 0.01 20.73 -6.62
N ALA A 39 -0.94 20.13 -5.90
CA ALA A 39 -2.33 20.56 -5.95
C ALA A 39 -2.49 21.99 -5.42
N LEU A 40 -1.83 22.29 -4.32
CA LEU A 40 -1.90 23.62 -3.74
C LEU A 40 -1.32 24.67 -4.67
N LEU A 41 -0.21 24.34 -5.34
CA LEU A 41 0.37 25.25 -6.31
C LEU A 41 -0.57 25.50 -7.48
N ALA A 42 -1.26 24.45 -7.93
CA ALA A 42 -2.21 24.59 -9.02
C ALA A 42 -3.36 25.51 -8.63
N LEU A 43 -3.83 25.39 -7.38
CA LEU A 43 -4.88 26.26 -6.90
C LEU A 43 -4.42 27.73 -6.84
N GLU A 44 -3.19 27.94 -6.43
CA GLU A 44 -2.62 29.29 -6.39
C GLU A 44 -2.52 29.90 -7.77
N ARG A 45 -2.36 29.08 -8.80
CA ARG A 45 -2.29 29.58 -10.18
C ARG A 45 -3.67 29.83 -10.76
N GLY A 46 -4.70 29.63 -10.00
CA GLY A 46 -6.06 29.90 -10.45
C GLY A 46 -6.76 28.77 -11.16
N GLN A 47 -6.22 27.56 -11.08
CA GLN A 47 -6.91 26.42 -11.68
C GLN A 47 -8.15 26.07 -10.89
N GLN A 48 -9.13 25.49 -11.59
CA GLN A 48 -10.40 25.17 -10.96
C GLN A 48 -10.21 24.10 -9.88
N PRO A 49 -10.73 24.36 -8.67
CA PRO A 49 -10.55 23.41 -7.55
C PRO A 49 -11.03 21.99 -7.86
N GLU A 50 -12.14 21.87 -8.57
CA GLU A 50 -12.66 20.56 -8.90
C GLU A 50 -11.68 19.78 -9.76
N GLN A 51 -11.10 20.43 -10.76
CA GLN A 51 -10.13 19.78 -11.63
C GLN A 51 -8.85 19.44 -10.89
N VAL A 52 -8.43 20.34 -10.00
CA VAL A 52 -7.22 20.11 -9.21
C VAL A 52 -7.39 18.89 -8.32
N LEU A 53 -8.54 18.80 -7.66
CA LEU A 53 -8.79 17.67 -6.76
C LEU A 53 -8.91 16.35 -7.53
N GLN A 54 -9.52 16.36 -8.69
CA GLN A 54 -9.60 15.16 -9.50
C GLN A 54 -8.23 14.71 -9.96
N ALA A 55 -7.40 15.64 -10.41
CA ALA A 55 -6.04 15.32 -10.83
C ALA A 55 -5.20 14.83 -9.67
N PHE A 56 -5.37 15.45 -8.51
CA PHE A 56 -4.68 15.03 -7.29
C PHE A 56 -5.03 13.59 -6.93
N SER A 57 -6.31 13.29 -6.90
CA SER A 57 -6.79 11.94 -6.58
C SER A 57 -6.25 10.90 -7.55
N HIS A 58 -6.29 11.21 -8.84
CA HIS A 58 -5.82 10.29 -9.87
C HIS A 58 -4.32 10.03 -9.76
N ARG A 59 -3.54 11.09 -9.62
CA ARG A 59 -2.09 10.95 -9.52
C ARG A 59 -1.67 10.21 -8.26
N LEU A 60 -2.33 10.54 -7.14
CA LEU A 60 -2.01 9.89 -5.88
C LEU A 60 -2.30 8.40 -5.98
N THR A 61 -3.46 8.04 -6.54
CA THR A 61 -3.83 6.63 -6.70
C THR A 61 -2.81 5.90 -7.57
N GLN A 62 -2.39 6.50 -8.67
CA GLN A 62 -1.41 5.86 -9.54
C GLN A 62 -0.09 5.64 -8.84
N LYS A 63 0.38 6.63 -8.11
CA LYS A 63 1.67 6.51 -7.42
C LYS A 63 1.62 5.55 -6.27
N MET A 64 0.51 5.54 -5.54
CA MET A 64 0.37 4.59 -4.43
C MET A 64 0.21 3.16 -4.89
N SER A 65 -0.30 2.95 -6.11
CA SER A 65 -0.49 1.61 -6.65
C SER A 65 0.77 1.04 -7.27
N HIS A 66 1.78 1.88 -7.51
CA HIS A 66 2.97 1.44 -8.22
C HIS A 66 3.73 0.32 -7.51
N VAL A 67 4.04 0.53 -6.23
CA VAL A 67 4.82 -0.47 -5.48
C VAL A 67 4.07 -1.79 -5.32
N PRO A 68 2.79 -1.78 -4.87
CA PRO A 68 2.05 -3.05 -4.77
C PRO A 68 1.93 -3.77 -6.11
N SER A 69 1.70 -3.02 -7.18
CA SER A 69 1.58 -3.63 -8.51
C SER A 69 2.88 -4.28 -8.93
N LEU A 70 4.00 -3.61 -8.66
CA LEU A 70 5.31 -4.14 -8.98
C LEU A 70 5.60 -5.41 -8.19
N LEU A 71 5.27 -5.40 -6.90
CA LEU A 71 5.47 -6.58 -6.05
C LEU A 71 4.66 -7.77 -6.52
N LEU A 72 3.39 -7.53 -6.87
CA LEU A 72 2.54 -8.61 -7.35
C LEU A 72 3.06 -9.17 -8.68
N ARG A 73 3.54 -8.28 -9.54
CA ARG A 73 4.08 -8.71 -10.82
C ARG A 73 5.34 -9.54 -10.63
N GLN A 74 6.22 -9.13 -9.72
CA GLN A 74 7.42 -9.88 -9.43
C GLN A 74 7.10 -11.24 -8.82
N ALA A 75 6.08 -11.30 -7.96
CA ALA A 75 5.66 -12.56 -7.39
C ALA A 75 5.12 -13.51 -8.47
N ALA A 76 4.38 -12.96 -9.43
CA ALA A 76 3.86 -13.77 -10.53
C ALA A 76 4.95 -14.30 -11.43
N GLN A 77 6.05 -13.56 -11.56
CA GLN A 77 7.18 -13.96 -12.39
C GLN A 77 8.18 -14.84 -11.66
N SER A 78 8.01 -15.02 -10.35
CA SER A 78 8.95 -15.82 -9.59
C SER A 78 8.80 -17.31 -9.93
N ASP A 79 9.81 -18.07 -9.57
CA ASP A 79 9.80 -19.51 -9.82
C ASP A 79 8.91 -20.26 -8.82
N ASP A 80 8.35 -19.55 -7.87
CA ASP A 80 7.50 -20.17 -6.86
C ASP A 80 6.04 -19.75 -7.07
N PRO A 81 5.28 -20.58 -7.77
CA PRO A 81 3.86 -20.25 -8.03
C PRO A 81 3.02 -20.19 -6.76
N THR A 82 3.46 -20.85 -5.69
CA THR A 82 2.71 -20.84 -4.45
C THR A 82 2.68 -19.46 -3.83
N LEU A 83 3.74 -18.71 -4.00
CA LEU A 83 3.80 -17.36 -3.44
C LEU A 83 2.72 -16.47 -4.06
N PHE A 84 2.60 -16.52 -5.38
CA PHE A 84 1.62 -15.70 -6.06
C PHE A 84 0.20 -16.13 -5.71
N GLU A 85 -0.05 -17.42 -5.62
CA GLU A 85 -1.36 -17.93 -5.24
C GLU A 85 -1.73 -17.48 -3.83
N TRP A 86 -0.77 -17.54 -2.91
CA TRP A 86 -0.98 -17.09 -1.56
C TRP A 86 -1.32 -15.61 -1.51
N LEU A 87 -0.60 -14.79 -2.26
CA LEU A 87 -0.87 -13.36 -2.31
C LEU A 87 -2.23 -13.07 -2.89
N GLU A 88 -2.59 -13.77 -3.95
CA GLU A 88 -3.87 -13.58 -4.60
C GLU A 88 -5.02 -13.83 -3.64
N GLU A 89 -4.97 -14.94 -2.92
CA GLU A 89 -5.99 -15.28 -1.95
C GLU A 89 -6.07 -14.27 -0.82
N ASN A 90 -4.93 -13.88 -0.29
CA ASN A 90 -4.90 -13.00 0.86
C ASN A 90 -5.29 -11.57 0.51
N VAL A 91 -4.90 -11.10 -0.65
CA VAL A 91 -5.31 -9.77 -1.10
C VAL A 91 -6.82 -9.73 -1.27
N HIS A 92 -7.37 -10.76 -1.90
CA HIS A 92 -8.81 -10.83 -2.11
C HIS A 92 -9.57 -10.82 -0.78
N GLU A 93 -9.08 -11.60 0.17
CA GLU A 93 -9.71 -11.69 1.48
C GLU A 93 -9.66 -10.37 2.23
N ILE A 94 -8.50 -9.71 2.21
CA ILE A 94 -8.35 -8.43 2.88
C ILE A 94 -9.27 -7.38 2.27
N LEU A 95 -9.34 -7.32 0.95
CA LEU A 95 -10.20 -6.37 0.28
C LEU A 95 -11.66 -6.60 0.61
N THR A 96 -12.05 -7.86 0.73
CA THR A 96 -13.41 -8.20 1.08
C THR A 96 -13.73 -7.79 2.51
N GLN A 97 -12.79 -7.94 3.41
CA GLN A 97 -13.00 -7.58 4.81
C GLN A 97 -13.16 -6.09 5.05
N GLN A 98 -12.66 -5.28 4.14
CA GLN A 98 -12.74 -3.84 4.34
C GLN A 98 -14.05 -3.23 3.88
N ARG A 99 -14.91 -4.05 3.28
CA ARG A 99 -16.17 -3.55 2.82
C ARG A 99 -17.16 -3.15 3.85
N PRO A 100 -17.21 -3.75 5.00
CA PRO A 100 -18.27 -3.49 5.96
C PRO A 100 -18.50 -2.06 6.38
N ILE A 101 -17.52 -1.25 6.21
CA ILE A 101 -17.64 0.12 6.63
C ILE A 101 -18.81 0.85 5.98
N LYS A 102 -19.05 0.55 4.75
CA LYS A 102 -20.09 1.21 4.08
C LYS A 102 -21.44 0.80 4.41
N LYS A 103 -21.61 -0.36 4.97
CA LYS A 103 -22.88 -0.85 5.24
C LYS A 103 -23.50 -0.29 6.42
N ARG A 104 -22.80 0.47 7.16
CA ARG A 104 -23.34 0.94 8.37
C ARG A 104 -24.44 1.87 8.18
N SER A 105 -24.58 2.42 7.13
CA SER A 105 -25.66 3.38 6.98
C SER A 105 -27.05 2.74 6.90
#